data_073c9c5e38537c775bd2ee63a33d5ed0
#
_entry.id   073c9c5e38537c775bd2ee63a33d5ed0
#
_cell.length_a   1.000
_cell.length_b   1.000
_cell.length_c   1.000
_cell.angle_alpha   90.00
_cell.angle_beta   90.00
_cell.angle_gamma   90.00
#
_symmetry.space_group_name_H-M   'P 1'
#
loop_
_entity.id
_entity.type
_entity.pdbx_description
1 polymer ?
#
loop_
_entity_poly.entity_id
_entity_poly.type
_entity_poly.pdbx_seq_one_letter_code
_entity_poly.pdbx_strand_id
1 'polypeptide(L)'
;MKIVIACEASSFELKEAVKKRIEAQGYEVLDVGQTSADQSVLYYEAAQNLAKVIQSGECNRGIVMCGTGAGVSMVANKYKGVYCVACESVFTAEKISLINNANVLAMGARVVSHDMAGEMAEKFLAGNWCEGFAEQRRLNNEKGFAILQQLEAEQSQ
;
A
#
# COMPACT_ATOMS: atom_id res chain seq x y z
N MET A 1 -0.39 9.44 -12.28
CA MET A 1 -1.13 9.12 -11.04
C MET A 1 -0.26 9.52 -9.86
N LYS A 2 -0.87 10.13 -8.83
CA LYS A 2 -0.18 10.52 -7.59
C LYS A 2 -0.28 9.38 -6.56
N ILE A 3 0.85 8.99 -5.98
CA ILE A 3 1.00 7.89 -5.03
C ILE A 3 1.49 8.45 -3.69
N VAL A 4 0.91 8.02 -2.59
CA VAL A 4 1.46 8.33 -1.27
C VAL A 4 2.43 7.23 -0.82
N ILE A 5 3.58 7.63 -0.30
CA ILE A 5 4.56 6.70 0.27
C ILE A 5 4.92 7.12 1.69
N ALA A 6 5.13 6.15 2.57
CA ALA A 6 5.59 6.40 3.94
C ALA A 6 6.44 5.25 4.48
N CYS A 7 7.36 5.57 5.37
CA CYS A 7 8.12 4.57 6.09
C CYS A 7 8.48 5.05 7.50
N GLU A 8 8.77 4.10 8.37
CA GLU A 8 9.47 4.36 9.63
C GLU A 8 11.00 4.32 9.43
N ALA A 9 11.74 4.67 10.48
CA ALA A 9 13.19 4.88 10.42
C ALA A 9 14.00 3.71 9.82
N SER A 10 13.70 2.44 10.20
CA SER A 10 14.48 1.28 9.72
C SER A 10 14.26 0.93 8.25
N SER A 11 13.28 1.53 7.62
CA SER A 11 12.89 1.25 6.23
C SER A 11 13.20 2.42 5.29
N PHE A 12 13.92 3.43 5.77
CA PHE A 12 14.19 4.64 5.00
C PHE A 12 14.88 4.36 3.66
N GLU A 13 15.94 3.56 3.67
CA GLU A 13 16.67 3.21 2.44
C GLU A 13 15.82 2.42 1.45
N LEU A 14 15.01 1.47 1.94
CA LEU A 14 14.09 0.72 1.11
C LEU A 14 13.06 1.64 0.45
N LYS A 15 12.48 2.57 1.22
CA LYS A 15 11.53 3.55 0.71
C LYS A 15 12.16 4.44 -0.37
N GLU A 16 13.36 4.95 -0.16
CA GLU A 16 14.06 5.78 -1.15
C GLU A 16 14.32 5.01 -2.45
N ALA A 17 14.71 3.74 -2.37
CA ALA A 17 14.91 2.89 -3.54
C ALA A 17 13.60 2.68 -4.33
N VAL A 18 12.51 2.36 -3.64
CA VAL A 18 11.18 2.18 -4.26
C VAL A 18 10.68 3.50 -4.84
N LYS A 19 10.76 4.60 -4.10
CA LYS A 19 10.36 5.94 -4.55
C LYS A 19 11.04 6.32 -5.86
N LYS A 20 12.38 6.23 -5.91
CA LYS A 20 13.15 6.50 -7.13
C LYS A 20 12.69 5.66 -8.32
N ARG A 21 12.37 4.39 -8.09
CA ARG A 21 11.95 3.46 -9.15
C ARG A 21 10.57 3.80 -9.71
N ILE A 22 9.60 4.13 -8.86
CA ILE A 22 8.24 4.48 -9.33
C ILE A 22 8.20 5.90 -9.93
N GLU A 23 9.00 6.85 -9.44
CA GLU A 23 9.16 8.17 -10.05
C GLU A 23 9.74 8.06 -11.48
N ALA A 24 10.69 7.15 -11.71
CA ALA A 24 11.25 6.89 -13.04
C ALA A 24 10.20 6.34 -14.03
N GLN A 25 9.09 5.78 -13.55
CA GLN A 25 7.95 5.35 -14.34
C GLN A 25 6.88 6.44 -14.55
N GLY A 26 7.12 7.65 -14.07
CA GLY A 26 6.23 8.80 -14.24
C GLY A 26 5.16 8.94 -13.17
N TYR A 27 5.25 8.23 -12.04
CA TYR A 27 4.39 8.48 -10.90
C TYR A 27 4.84 9.74 -10.15
N GLU A 28 3.89 10.57 -9.75
CA GLU A 28 4.11 11.64 -8.78
C GLU A 28 4.05 11.03 -7.37
N VAL A 29 5.05 11.30 -6.52
CA VAL A 29 5.13 10.69 -5.20
C VAL A 29 4.99 11.73 -4.09
N LEU A 30 3.99 11.57 -3.24
CA LEU A 30 3.82 12.30 -1.99
C LEU A 30 4.41 11.48 -0.84
N ASP A 31 5.53 11.93 -0.29
CA ASP A 31 6.21 11.28 0.81
C ASP A 31 5.77 11.89 2.15
N VAL A 32 5.13 11.09 3.00
CA VAL A 32 4.59 11.50 4.30
C VAL A 32 5.18 10.73 5.48
N GLY A 33 6.25 9.96 5.21
CA GLY A 33 7.00 9.20 6.21
C GLY A 33 8.29 9.87 6.61
N GLN A 34 9.29 9.05 6.90
CA GLN A 34 10.66 9.54 7.12
C GLN A 34 11.27 10.06 5.82
N THR A 35 11.66 11.31 5.79
CA THR A 35 12.21 11.98 4.59
C THR A 35 13.71 12.29 4.71
N SER A 36 14.30 12.12 5.90
CA SER A 36 15.74 12.25 6.13
C SER A 36 16.22 11.25 7.19
N ALA A 37 17.53 10.95 7.16
CA ALA A 37 18.15 10.02 8.11
C ALA A 37 18.11 10.52 9.57
N ASP A 38 17.99 11.82 9.79
CA ASP A 38 17.98 12.44 11.12
C ASP A 38 16.60 12.40 11.80
N GLN A 39 15.56 12.02 11.08
CA GLN A 39 14.23 11.83 11.64
C GLN A 39 14.12 10.47 12.34
N SER A 40 13.15 10.37 13.24
CA SER A 40 12.81 9.13 13.93
C SER A 40 11.30 8.90 13.89
N VAL A 41 10.79 8.70 12.67
CA VAL A 41 9.36 8.42 12.46
C VAL A 41 9.08 6.99 12.93
N LEU A 42 8.04 6.82 13.75
CA LEU A 42 7.60 5.52 14.22
C LEU A 42 6.63 4.86 13.23
N TYR A 43 6.57 3.53 13.24
CA TYR A 43 5.78 2.77 12.26
C TYR A 43 4.29 3.16 12.24
N TYR A 44 3.71 3.43 13.41
CA TYR A 44 2.31 3.84 13.50
C TYR A 44 2.08 5.27 13.01
N GLU A 45 3.05 6.17 13.17
CA GLU A 45 2.97 7.53 12.64
C GLU A 45 3.02 7.52 11.11
N ALA A 46 3.95 6.76 10.53
CA ALA A 46 4.05 6.57 9.08
C ALA A 46 2.73 6.03 8.49
N ALA A 47 2.17 4.99 9.13
CA ALA A 47 0.93 4.38 8.68
C ALA A 47 -0.29 5.33 8.82
N GLN A 48 -0.37 6.09 9.92
CA GLN A 48 -1.43 7.09 10.12
C GLN A 48 -1.37 8.22 9.10
N ASN A 49 -0.16 8.74 8.84
CA ASN A 49 0.02 9.82 7.87
C ASN A 49 -0.42 9.38 6.47
N LEU A 50 0.01 8.20 6.03
CA LEU A 50 -0.40 7.63 4.75
C LEU A 50 -1.92 7.40 4.69
N ALA A 51 -2.50 6.80 5.73
CA ALA A 51 -3.92 6.48 5.77
C ALA A 51 -4.80 7.73 5.66
N LYS A 52 -4.43 8.82 6.31
CA LYS A 52 -5.13 10.12 6.21
C LYS A 52 -5.11 10.69 4.79
N VAL A 53 -4.00 10.53 4.06
CA VAL A 53 -3.89 10.95 2.66
C VAL A 53 -4.81 10.11 1.76
N ILE A 54 -4.87 8.80 1.96
CA ILE A 54 -5.82 7.93 1.25
C ILE A 54 -7.27 8.34 1.55
N GLN A 55 -7.60 8.58 2.83
CA GLN A 55 -8.95 8.98 3.23
C GLN A 55 -9.38 10.35 2.69
N SER A 56 -8.44 11.29 2.54
CA SER A 56 -8.73 12.60 1.95
C SER A 56 -9.01 12.54 0.44
N GLY A 57 -8.68 11.44 -0.21
CA GLY A 57 -8.79 11.29 -1.67
C GLY A 57 -7.67 12.00 -2.45
N GLU A 58 -6.67 12.57 -1.79
CA GLU A 58 -5.53 13.20 -2.47
C GLU A 58 -4.70 12.17 -3.25
N CYS A 59 -4.57 10.96 -2.71
CA CYS A 59 -3.99 9.80 -3.39
C CYS A 59 -4.93 8.61 -3.27
N ASN A 60 -5.10 7.86 -4.35
CA ASN A 60 -5.93 6.64 -4.37
C ASN A 60 -5.13 5.36 -4.10
N ARG A 61 -3.81 5.43 -4.13
CA ARG A 61 -2.91 4.31 -3.84
C ARG A 61 -1.73 4.75 -2.99
N GLY A 62 -1.27 3.83 -2.14
CA GLY A 62 -0.15 4.07 -1.25
C GLY A 62 0.76 2.87 -1.07
N ILE A 63 2.00 3.16 -0.61
CA ILE A 63 2.99 2.16 -0.25
C ILE A 63 3.55 2.54 1.12
N VAL A 64 3.51 1.61 2.08
CA VAL A 64 3.97 1.85 3.45
C VAL A 64 4.98 0.79 3.89
N MET A 65 6.02 1.19 4.61
CA MET A 65 7.11 0.28 4.97
C MET A 65 7.51 0.40 6.44
N CYS A 66 7.83 -0.74 7.03
CA CYS A 66 8.50 -0.86 8.32
C CYS A 66 9.48 -2.05 8.28
N GLY A 67 9.96 -2.51 9.42
CA GLY A 67 10.86 -3.66 9.47
C GLY A 67 10.28 -4.95 8.86
N THR A 68 8.98 -5.21 9.05
CA THR A 68 8.31 -6.44 8.58
C THR A 68 7.13 -6.20 7.65
N GLY A 69 6.62 -4.97 7.55
CA GLY A 69 5.37 -4.66 6.84
C GLY A 69 4.10 -4.92 7.66
N ALA A 70 4.19 -5.75 8.71
CA ALA A 70 3.03 -6.17 9.49
C ALA A 70 2.43 -5.02 10.32
N GLY A 71 3.24 -4.33 11.13
CA GLY A 71 2.75 -3.27 12.02
C GLY A 71 2.10 -2.12 11.26
N VAL A 72 2.72 -1.65 10.19
CA VAL A 72 2.15 -0.57 9.35
C VAL A 72 0.84 -0.99 8.68
N SER A 73 0.71 -2.25 8.26
CA SER A 73 -0.55 -2.74 7.66
C SER A 73 -1.67 -2.82 8.68
N MET A 74 -1.38 -3.29 9.90
CA MET A 74 -2.36 -3.34 11.00
C MET A 74 -2.90 -1.95 11.35
N VAL A 75 -2.03 -0.96 11.44
CA VAL A 75 -2.42 0.43 11.75
C VAL A 75 -3.20 1.05 10.59
N ALA A 76 -2.70 0.93 9.36
CA ALA A 76 -3.36 1.50 8.18
C ALA A 76 -4.79 0.98 8.02
N ASN A 77 -5.03 -0.31 8.25
CA ASN A 77 -6.36 -0.94 8.17
C ASN A 77 -7.35 -0.50 9.27
N LYS A 78 -6.94 0.34 10.23
CA LYS A 78 -7.88 0.97 11.19
C LYS A 78 -8.54 2.22 10.63
N TYR A 79 -8.18 2.64 9.47
CA TYR A 79 -8.75 3.81 8.79
C TYR A 79 -9.73 3.38 7.71
N LYS A 80 -10.97 3.86 7.81
CA LYS A 80 -12.03 3.52 6.87
C LYS A 80 -11.63 3.83 5.42
N GLY A 81 -11.86 2.88 4.52
CA GLY A 81 -11.50 3.00 3.10
C GLY A 81 -10.03 2.73 2.81
N VAL A 82 -9.24 2.32 3.81
CA VAL A 82 -7.85 1.91 3.63
C VAL A 82 -7.77 0.38 3.69
N TYR A 83 -7.41 -0.22 2.58
CA TYR A 83 -7.27 -1.67 2.41
C TYR A 83 -5.81 -2.01 2.17
N CYS A 84 -5.08 -2.21 3.26
CA CYS A 84 -3.64 -2.42 3.27
C CYS A 84 -3.29 -3.90 3.42
N VAL A 85 -2.42 -4.40 2.55
CA VAL A 85 -1.94 -5.78 2.61
C VAL A 85 -0.42 -5.83 2.69
N ALA A 86 0.10 -6.52 3.71
CA ALA A 86 1.52 -6.83 3.81
C ALA A 86 1.86 -7.96 2.83
N CYS A 87 2.83 -7.71 1.94
CA CYS A 87 3.25 -8.66 0.91
C CYS A 87 4.75 -8.94 0.99
N GLU A 88 5.11 -10.18 0.67
CA GLU A 88 6.49 -10.68 0.67
C GLU A 88 6.88 -11.29 -0.69
N SER A 89 6.01 -11.14 -1.70
CA SER A 89 6.27 -11.63 -3.05
C SER A 89 5.69 -10.71 -4.12
N VAL A 90 6.32 -10.69 -5.27
CA VAL A 90 5.85 -9.98 -6.47
C VAL A 90 4.47 -10.47 -6.90
N PHE A 91 4.25 -11.79 -6.83
CA PHE A 91 2.95 -12.39 -7.17
C PHE A 91 1.82 -11.85 -6.28
N THR A 92 2.00 -11.85 -4.95
CA THR A 92 0.96 -11.35 -4.04
C THR A 92 0.74 -9.85 -4.23
N ALA A 93 1.82 -9.06 -4.38
CA ALA A 93 1.72 -7.62 -4.61
C ALA A 93 0.93 -7.27 -5.88
N GLU A 94 1.08 -8.04 -6.96
CA GLU A 94 0.24 -7.91 -8.15
C GLU A 94 -1.22 -8.26 -7.86
N LYS A 95 -1.46 -9.38 -7.16
CA LYS A 95 -2.82 -9.93 -7.00
C LYS A 95 -3.69 -9.15 -6.02
N ILE A 96 -3.11 -8.48 -5.02
CA ILE A 96 -3.91 -7.68 -4.07
C ILE A 96 -4.65 -6.52 -4.73
N SER A 97 -4.07 -5.90 -5.77
CA SER A 97 -4.76 -4.86 -6.54
C SER A 97 -5.78 -5.46 -7.51
N LEU A 98 -5.41 -6.50 -8.24
CA LEU A 98 -6.26 -7.13 -9.26
C LEU A 98 -7.48 -7.87 -8.68
N ILE A 99 -7.30 -8.56 -7.55
CA ILE A 99 -8.33 -9.44 -6.96
C ILE A 99 -9.08 -8.74 -5.83
N ASN A 100 -8.33 -8.14 -4.90
CA ASN A 100 -8.87 -7.69 -3.62
C ASN A 100 -9.20 -6.19 -3.58
N ASN A 101 -8.89 -5.44 -4.63
CA ASN A 101 -9.03 -3.99 -4.64
C ASN A 101 -8.26 -3.29 -3.50
N ALA A 102 -7.14 -3.89 -3.07
CA ALA A 102 -6.29 -3.25 -2.08
C ALA A 102 -5.72 -1.94 -2.65
N ASN A 103 -5.76 -0.89 -1.85
CA ASN A 103 -5.25 0.43 -2.22
C ASN A 103 -3.92 0.78 -1.54
N VAL A 104 -3.45 -0.04 -0.60
CA VAL A 104 -2.15 0.14 0.06
C VAL A 104 -1.37 -1.18 0.08
N LEU A 105 -0.12 -1.11 -0.39
CA LEU A 105 0.87 -2.18 -0.29
C LEU A 105 1.77 -1.91 0.92
N ALA A 106 1.89 -2.88 1.83
CA ALA A 106 2.87 -2.83 2.91
C ALA A 106 4.03 -3.80 2.66
N MET A 107 5.26 -3.35 2.95
CA MET A 107 6.48 -4.15 2.78
C MET A 107 7.41 -4.02 3.99
N GLY A 108 8.26 -5.02 4.18
CA GLY A 108 9.22 -5.09 5.27
C GLY A 108 10.67 -4.97 4.79
N ALA A 109 11.43 -4.00 5.31
CA ALA A 109 12.84 -3.80 4.95
C ALA A 109 13.76 -4.95 5.39
N ARG A 110 13.31 -5.77 6.34
CA ARG A 110 14.04 -6.99 6.77
C ARG A 110 13.58 -8.24 6.02
N VAL A 111 12.60 -8.12 5.13
CA VAL A 111 11.95 -9.26 4.47
C VAL A 111 12.23 -9.27 2.98
N VAL A 112 12.17 -8.11 2.33
CA VAL A 112 12.36 -7.99 0.88
C VAL A 112 13.61 -7.19 0.54
N SER A 113 14.28 -7.57 -0.56
CA SER A 113 15.37 -6.78 -1.11
C SER A 113 14.84 -5.50 -1.81
N HIS A 114 15.72 -4.54 -2.04
CA HIS A 114 15.38 -3.31 -2.77
C HIS A 114 14.84 -3.58 -4.17
N ASP A 115 15.45 -4.53 -4.90
CA ASP A 115 15.00 -4.90 -6.25
C ASP A 115 13.62 -5.54 -6.22
N MET A 116 13.40 -6.48 -5.30
CA MET A 116 12.10 -7.14 -5.12
C MET A 116 11.00 -6.15 -4.72
N ALA A 117 11.29 -5.26 -3.78
CA ALA A 117 10.35 -4.24 -3.35
C ALA A 117 9.96 -3.29 -4.49
N GLY A 118 10.93 -2.92 -5.32
CA GLY A 118 10.69 -2.13 -6.53
C GLY A 118 9.77 -2.85 -7.51
N GLU A 119 10.02 -4.12 -7.81
CA GLU A 119 9.16 -4.92 -8.70
C GLU A 119 7.76 -5.12 -8.11
N MET A 120 7.65 -5.37 -6.80
CA MET A 120 6.37 -5.45 -6.10
C MET A 120 5.56 -4.16 -6.24
N ALA A 121 6.21 -3.00 -6.04
CA ALA A 121 5.57 -1.69 -6.21
C ALA A 121 5.07 -1.48 -7.64
N GLU A 122 5.88 -1.78 -8.65
CA GLU A 122 5.51 -1.68 -10.06
C GLU A 122 4.28 -2.53 -10.39
N LYS A 123 4.29 -3.79 -9.99
CA LYS A 123 3.17 -4.71 -10.23
C LYS A 123 1.89 -4.30 -9.50
N PHE A 124 2.01 -3.85 -8.26
CA PHE A 124 0.89 -3.32 -7.50
C PHE A 124 0.26 -2.10 -8.15
N LEU A 125 1.08 -1.14 -8.59
CA LEU A 125 0.62 0.12 -9.17
C LEU A 125 0.08 -0.02 -10.59
N ALA A 126 0.59 -0.96 -11.38
CA ALA A 126 0.14 -1.21 -12.76
C ALA A 126 -1.23 -1.92 -12.83
N GLY A 127 -1.60 -2.70 -11.81
CA GLY A 127 -2.83 -3.49 -11.82
C GLY A 127 -4.09 -2.66 -11.61
N ASN A 128 -5.13 -2.92 -12.41
CA ASN A 128 -6.47 -2.39 -12.19
C ASN A 128 -7.40 -3.50 -11.68
N TRP A 129 -8.29 -3.15 -10.76
CA TRP A 129 -9.18 -4.12 -10.16
C TRP A 129 -10.02 -4.88 -11.19
N CYS A 130 -10.01 -6.19 -11.11
CA CYS A 130 -10.70 -7.13 -11.99
C CYS A 130 -10.29 -7.09 -13.47
N GLU A 131 -9.19 -6.40 -13.81
CA GLU A 131 -8.69 -6.33 -15.18
C GLU A 131 -8.39 -7.73 -15.75
N GLY A 132 -8.90 -8.01 -16.95
CA GLY A 132 -8.70 -9.28 -17.63
C GLY A 132 -9.50 -10.47 -17.09
N PHE A 133 -10.36 -10.28 -16.08
CA PHE A 133 -11.15 -11.37 -15.51
C PHE A 133 -12.45 -11.60 -16.30
N ALA A 134 -12.83 -12.89 -16.44
CA ALA A 134 -14.14 -13.27 -16.94
C ALA A 134 -15.25 -12.69 -16.04
N GLU A 135 -16.41 -12.40 -16.62
CA GLU A 135 -17.53 -11.72 -15.96
C GLU A 135 -17.93 -12.36 -14.62
N GLN A 136 -18.05 -13.68 -14.56
CA GLN A 136 -18.42 -14.38 -13.32
C GLN A 136 -17.41 -14.15 -12.20
N ARG A 137 -16.12 -14.13 -12.52
CA ARG A 137 -15.05 -13.88 -11.54
C ARG A 137 -15.08 -12.42 -11.08
N ARG A 138 -15.30 -11.48 -11.99
CA ARG A 138 -15.45 -10.05 -11.67
C ARG A 138 -16.61 -9.84 -10.69
N LEU A 139 -17.79 -10.39 -10.98
CA LEU A 139 -18.96 -10.29 -10.12
C LEU A 139 -18.72 -10.89 -8.72
N ASN A 140 -18.01 -12.00 -8.63
CA ASN A 140 -17.65 -12.60 -7.35
C ASN A 140 -16.73 -11.70 -6.53
N ASN A 141 -15.72 -11.07 -7.17
CA ASN A 141 -14.81 -10.15 -6.50
C ASN A 141 -15.53 -8.87 -6.03
N GLU A 142 -16.40 -8.32 -6.87
CA GLU A 142 -17.22 -7.14 -6.53
C GLU A 142 -18.13 -7.42 -5.33
N LYS A 143 -18.77 -8.58 -5.31
CA LYS A 143 -19.60 -9.02 -4.16
C LYS A 143 -18.76 -9.18 -2.88
N GLY A 144 -17.60 -9.80 -2.97
CA GLY A 144 -16.69 -9.97 -1.83
C GLY A 144 -16.21 -8.63 -1.28
N PHE A 145 -15.86 -7.69 -2.14
CA PHE A 145 -15.43 -6.36 -1.74
C PHE A 145 -16.57 -5.55 -1.10
N ALA A 146 -17.80 -5.66 -1.62
CA ALA A 146 -18.98 -5.02 -1.03
C ALA A 146 -19.27 -5.54 0.39
N ILE A 147 -19.09 -6.84 0.64
CA ILE A 147 -19.20 -7.43 1.98
C ILE A 147 -18.13 -6.86 2.92
N LEU A 148 -16.88 -6.74 2.45
CA LEU A 148 -15.80 -6.13 3.24
C LEU A 148 -16.14 -4.69 3.65
N GLN A 149 -16.67 -3.88 2.73
CA GLN A 149 -17.10 -2.51 3.00
C GLN A 149 -18.28 -2.44 3.98
N GLN A 150 -19.22 -3.40 3.91
CA GLN A 150 -20.33 -3.50 4.86
C GLN A 150 -19.82 -3.81 6.28
N LEU A 151 -18.91 -4.78 6.42
CA LEU A 151 -18.31 -5.12 7.73
C LEU A 151 -17.55 -3.92 8.32
N GLU A 152 -16.83 -3.17 7.50
CA GLU A 152 -16.16 -1.94 7.92
C GLU A 152 -17.15 -0.89 8.44
N ALA A 153 -18.29 -0.70 7.74
CA ALA A 153 -19.30 0.26 8.15
C ALA A 153 -19.97 -0.14 9.47
N GLU A 154 -20.18 -1.42 9.71
CA GLU A 154 -20.76 -1.95 10.96
C GLU A 154 -19.84 -1.75 12.17
N GLN A 155 -18.51 -1.79 11.98
CA GLN A 155 -17.51 -1.56 13.02
C GLN A 155 -17.28 -0.08 13.34
N SER A 156 -17.75 0.82 12.49
CA SER A 156 -17.56 2.26 12.63
C SER A 156 -18.69 2.97 13.39
N GLN A 157 -19.67 2.20 13.89
CA GLN A 157 -20.78 2.66 14.74
C GLN A 157 -20.44 2.48 16.22
#